data_8237439e4b297e97aa2327a93ee39d94
#
_entry.id   8237439e4b297e97aa2327a93ee39d94
#
_cell.length_a   1.000
_cell.length_b   1.000
_cell.length_c   1.000
_cell.angle_alpha   90.00
_cell.angle_beta   90.00
_cell.angle_gamma   90.00
#
_symmetry.space_group_name_H-M   'P 1'
#
loop_
_entity.id
_entity.type
_entity.pdbx_description
1 polymer ?
#
loop_
_entity_poly.entity_id
_entity_poly.type
_entity_poly.pdbx_seq_one_letter_code
_entity_poly.pdbx_strand_id
1 'polypeptide(L)'
;NTKPVPSTSERAKHPCTVPVRTGYHLILAVWDVADTVNSFYSVMDANFDGGVPPALTEVGKIFAATNLPVGATASSRVFNKDGELPALSTSIKINTAAEGLAAKWPRALATSINAQNNGLKAGVLDGGVVTPVDGANSVYVANGSAITRVEVSTKLPPSGNLPVYPAGIGGYVADSKVQGRDGKVYVCLEWPYTTWCNGAASYYEPGVGSAWQQAWKLGSALN
;
A
#
# COMPACT_ATOMS: atom_id res chain seq x y z
N ASN A 1 46.41 -0.29 -18.30
CA ASN A 1 47.40 -0.29 -17.21
C ASN A 1 47.15 -1.52 -16.33
N THR A 2 47.70 -2.66 -16.77
CA THR A 2 47.61 -3.94 -16.05
C THR A 2 48.62 -3.90 -14.91
N LYS A 3 48.16 -3.58 -13.71
CA LYS A 3 48.91 -3.93 -12.50
C LYS A 3 48.69 -5.41 -12.16
N PRO A 4 49.71 -6.17 -11.81
CA PRO A 4 49.54 -7.54 -11.38
C PRO A 4 48.66 -7.62 -10.12
N VAL A 5 47.80 -8.60 -10.11
CA VAL A 5 46.92 -8.87 -8.93
C VAL A 5 47.81 -9.29 -7.75
N PRO A 6 47.71 -8.62 -6.61
CA PRO A 6 48.43 -9.07 -5.42
C PRO A 6 47.95 -10.46 -5.01
N SER A 7 48.86 -11.37 -4.75
CA SER A 7 48.57 -12.78 -4.51
C SER A 7 48.01 -13.12 -3.12
N THR A 8 47.69 -12.15 -2.28
CA THR A 8 47.12 -12.38 -0.94
C THR A 8 46.32 -11.22 -0.45
N SER A 9 45.15 -11.48 0.10
CA SER A 9 44.28 -10.73 1.03
C SER A 9 44.21 -9.18 1.02
N GLU A 10 45.08 -8.49 0.29
CA GLU A 10 45.03 -7.04 0.14
C GLU A 10 44.04 -6.65 -0.97
N ARG A 11 43.03 -5.86 -0.61
CA ARG A 11 42.06 -5.29 -1.59
C ARG A 11 42.82 -4.31 -2.48
N ALA A 12 42.79 -4.55 -3.80
CA ALA A 12 43.32 -3.61 -4.76
C ALA A 12 42.57 -2.27 -4.67
N LYS A 13 43.33 -1.17 -4.54
CA LYS A 13 42.78 0.19 -4.52
C LYS A 13 43.01 0.82 -5.89
N HIS A 14 41.94 1.23 -6.54
CA HIS A 14 41.98 1.91 -7.82
C HIS A 14 41.52 3.36 -7.62
N PRO A 15 42.39 4.35 -7.72
CA PRO A 15 41.96 5.74 -7.73
C PRO A 15 41.17 6.01 -9.02
N CYS A 16 39.98 6.50 -8.92
CA CYS A 16 39.18 6.95 -10.05
C CYS A 16 38.65 8.37 -9.80
N THR A 17 38.59 9.17 -10.84
CA THR A 17 37.96 10.49 -10.79
C THR A 17 36.54 10.34 -11.29
N VAL A 18 35.59 10.61 -10.39
CA VAL A 18 34.17 10.61 -10.74
C VAL A 18 33.79 12.00 -11.20
N PRO A 19 33.07 12.16 -12.35
CA PRO A 19 32.63 13.47 -12.80
C PRO A 19 31.67 14.09 -11.79
N VAL A 20 31.59 15.44 -11.79
CA VAL A 20 30.67 16.19 -10.93
C VAL A 20 29.23 15.72 -11.19
N ARG A 21 28.55 15.28 -10.15
CA ARG A 21 27.19 14.79 -10.16
C ARG A 21 26.44 15.37 -8.95
N THR A 22 25.13 15.33 -9.00
CA THR A 22 24.25 15.64 -7.89
C THR A 22 23.24 14.50 -7.71
N GLY A 23 22.83 14.22 -6.49
CA GLY A 23 21.84 13.19 -6.16
C GLY A 23 22.41 11.76 -6.16
N TYR A 24 21.49 10.82 -6.16
CA TYR A 24 21.79 9.40 -6.11
C TYR A 24 22.13 8.84 -7.49
N HIS A 25 23.23 8.09 -7.56
CA HIS A 25 23.67 7.41 -8.78
C HIS A 25 24.17 5.99 -8.46
N LEU A 26 24.00 5.11 -9.43
CA LEU A 26 24.68 3.82 -9.44
C LEU A 26 26.03 3.95 -10.13
N ILE A 27 27.07 3.45 -9.48
CA ILE A 27 28.40 3.33 -10.08
C ILE A 27 28.59 1.86 -10.45
N LEU A 28 28.72 1.59 -11.74
CA LEU A 28 29.07 0.27 -12.25
C LEU A 28 30.59 0.18 -12.43
N ALA A 29 31.24 -0.66 -11.64
CA ALA A 29 32.62 -1.03 -11.87
C ALA A 29 32.67 -2.29 -12.73
N VAL A 30 33.39 -2.22 -13.85
CA VAL A 30 33.64 -3.35 -14.73
C VAL A 30 35.13 -3.67 -14.63
N TRP A 31 35.45 -4.90 -14.31
CA TRP A 31 36.81 -5.39 -14.26
C TRP A 31 37.02 -6.44 -15.34
N ASP A 32 37.72 -6.05 -16.39
CA ASP A 32 38.18 -6.95 -17.45
C ASP A 32 39.51 -7.59 -17.04
N VAL A 33 39.53 -8.90 -16.98
CA VAL A 33 40.71 -9.67 -16.59
C VAL A 33 41.44 -10.11 -17.87
N ALA A 34 42.71 -9.75 -17.96
CA ALA A 34 43.46 -9.90 -19.21
C ALA A 34 43.71 -11.37 -19.64
N ASP A 35 43.56 -12.33 -18.73
CA ASP A 35 43.83 -13.76 -18.96
C ASP A 35 42.54 -14.59 -19.17
N THR A 36 41.38 -13.95 -19.21
CA THR A 36 40.08 -14.60 -19.44
C THR A 36 39.18 -13.75 -20.35
N VAL A 37 38.18 -14.38 -20.94
CA VAL A 37 37.13 -13.69 -21.69
C VAL A 37 36.02 -13.14 -20.81
N ASN A 38 36.14 -13.30 -19.49
CA ASN A 38 35.13 -12.93 -18.51
C ASN A 38 35.44 -11.55 -17.90
N SER A 39 34.39 -10.76 -17.73
CA SER A 39 34.42 -9.51 -16.98
C SER A 39 33.68 -9.66 -15.67
N PHE A 40 34.16 -9.05 -14.62
CA PHE A 40 33.50 -8.98 -13.31
C PHE A 40 32.83 -7.63 -13.14
N TYR A 41 31.62 -7.64 -12.59
CA TYR A 41 30.82 -6.45 -12.41
C TYR A 41 30.56 -6.23 -10.91
N SER A 42 30.70 -4.98 -10.49
CA SER A 42 30.30 -4.55 -9.15
C SER A 42 29.47 -3.28 -9.27
N VAL A 43 28.32 -3.26 -8.61
CA VAL A 43 27.45 -2.09 -8.54
C VAL A 43 27.56 -1.49 -7.16
N MET A 44 27.74 -0.19 -7.10
CA MET A 44 27.83 0.59 -5.87
C MET A 44 26.82 1.72 -5.89
N ASP A 45 26.13 1.88 -4.78
CA ASP A 45 25.27 3.04 -4.56
C ASP A 45 26.12 4.25 -4.15
N ALA A 46 25.90 5.39 -4.78
CA ALA A 46 26.63 6.62 -4.47
C ALA A 46 25.68 7.82 -4.43
N ASN A 47 25.75 8.59 -3.36
CA ASN A 47 25.08 9.89 -3.27
C ASN A 47 26.14 11.00 -3.33
N PHE A 48 25.99 11.90 -4.31
CA PHE A 48 26.92 12.97 -4.60
C PHE A 48 26.61 14.31 -3.92
N ASP A 49 25.53 14.40 -3.17
CA ASP A 49 25.09 15.66 -2.53
C ASP A 49 25.71 15.89 -1.14
N GLY A 50 26.72 15.08 -0.76
CA GLY A 50 27.44 15.22 0.51
C GLY A 50 26.60 14.95 1.77
N GLY A 51 25.31 14.69 1.62
CA GLY A 51 24.43 14.20 2.67
C GLY A 51 24.31 12.69 2.55
N VAL A 52 24.61 11.96 3.61
CA VAL A 52 24.11 10.59 3.75
C VAL A 52 22.59 10.75 3.76
N PRO A 53 21.82 10.16 2.79
CA PRO A 53 20.37 10.13 2.97
C PRO A 53 20.13 9.60 4.37
N PRO A 54 19.18 10.13 5.14
CA PRO A 54 18.86 9.52 6.41
C PRO A 54 18.57 8.06 6.10
N ALA A 55 19.44 7.15 6.55
CA ALA A 55 19.26 5.75 6.30
C ALA A 55 17.91 5.38 6.91
N LEU A 56 16.95 5.05 6.04
CA LEU A 56 15.59 4.73 6.40
C LEU A 56 15.50 3.21 6.59
N THR A 57 14.89 2.81 7.69
CA THR A 57 14.56 1.41 7.97
C THR A 57 13.09 1.19 7.65
N GLU A 58 12.77 0.19 6.82
CA GLU A 58 11.40 -0.25 6.59
C GLU A 58 10.88 -0.97 7.84
N VAL A 59 9.73 -0.51 8.35
CA VAL A 59 9.09 -1.04 9.56
C VAL A 59 7.68 -1.57 9.31
N GLY A 60 7.20 -1.55 8.08
CA GLY A 60 5.90 -2.11 7.71
C GLY A 60 5.50 -1.85 6.28
N LYS A 61 4.38 -2.45 5.89
CA LYS A 61 3.80 -2.29 4.55
C LYS A 61 2.30 -2.02 4.64
N ILE A 62 1.84 -1.10 3.79
CA ILE A 62 0.44 -0.83 3.54
C ILE A 62 0.11 -1.46 2.19
N PHE A 63 -0.67 -2.52 2.20
CA PHE A 63 -1.18 -3.14 0.97
C PHE A 63 -2.61 -3.60 1.19
N ALA A 64 -3.36 -3.68 0.10
CA ALA A 64 -4.74 -4.12 0.14
C ALA A 64 -4.91 -5.44 -0.60
N ALA A 65 -5.47 -6.43 0.06
CA ALA A 65 -5.93 -7.66 -0.57
C ALA A 65 -7.31 -7.47 -1.22
N THR A 66 -8.14 -6.58 -0.66
CA THR A 66 -9.52 -6.36 -1.09
C THR A 66 -9.91 -4.87 -1.04
N ASN A 67 -10.99 -4.54 -1.73
CA ASN A 67 -11.62 -3.23 -1.58
C ASN A 67 -12.24 -3.09 -0.19
N LEU A 68 -12.26 -1.87 0.32
CA LEU A 68 -12.96 -1.52 1.56
C LEU A 68 -14.31 -0.86 1.22
N PRO A 69 -15.40 -1.27 1.86
CA PRO A 69 -16.71 -0.65 1.64
C PRO A 69 -16.77 0.76 2.23
N VAL A 70 -17.71 1.56 1.75
CA VAL A 70 -18.05 2.86 2.35
C VAL A 70 -18.37 2.70 3.83
N GLY A 71 -17.85 3.60 4.65
CA GLY A 71 -17.95 3.54 6.11
C GLY A 71 -16.88 2.72 6.81
N ALA A 72 -16.08 1.94 6.08
CA ALA A 72 -14.92 1.25 6.65
C ALA A 72 -13.83 2.26 7.07
N THR A 73 -12.96 1.81 7.97
CA THR A 73 -11.79 2.55 8.42
C THR A 73 -10.54 1.71 8.20
N ALA A 74 -9.48 2.31 7.68
CA ALA A 74 -8.15 1.72 7.68
C ALA A 74 -7.23 2.54 8.58
N SER A 75 -6.46 1.86 9.43
CA SER A 75 -5.63 2.49 10.45
C SER A 75 -4.22 1.91 10.43
N SER A 76 -3.22 2.75 10.65
CA SER A 76 -1.89 2.28 11.01
C SER A 76 -1.83 2.03 12.51
N ARG A 77 -1.14 0.97 12.92
CA ARG A 77 -0.81 0.67 14.31
C ARG A 77 0.69 0.65 14.44
N VAL A 78 1.22 1.47 15.33
CA VAL A 78 2.66 1.70 15.48
C VAL A 78 3.15 1.06 16.76
N PHE A 79 4.29 0.38 16.71
CA PHE A 79 4.86 -0.36 17.84
C PHE A 79 6.33 -0.03 18.04
N ASN A 80 6.74 -0.01 19.29
CA ASN A 80 8.13 -0.08 19.70
C ASN A 80 8.41 -1.44 20.41
N LYS A 81 9.59 -1.59 21.04
CA LYS A 81 9.94 -2.79 21.81
C LYS A 81 9.05 -3.04 23.03
N ASP A 82 8.40 -2.00 23.56
CA ASP A 82 7.62 -2.05 24.79
C ASP A 82 6.10 -2.22 24.52
N GLY A 83 5.65 -2.04 23.27
CA GLY A 83 4.27 -2.24 22.88
C GLY A 83 3.76 -1.25 21.82
N GLU A 84 2.44 -1.13 21.74
CA GLU A 84 1.76 -0.25 20.81
C GLU A 84 1.87 1.22 21.25
N LEU A 85 2.04 2.11 20.27
CA LEU A 85 2.11 3.57 20.42
C LEU A 85 0.88 4.21 19.78
N PRO A 86 -0.30 4.21 20.43
CA PRO A 86 -1.54 4.70 19.84
C PRO A 86 -1.48 6.17 19.40
N ALA A 87 -0.67 6.99 20.08
CA ALA A 87 -0.49 8.41 19.75
C ALA A 87 0.15 8.65 18.37
N LEU A 88 0.85 7.64 17.82
CA LEU A 88 1.46 7.70 16.49
C LEU A 88 0.60 7.04 15.41
N SER A 89 -0.51 6.41 15.81
CA SER A 89 -1.45 5.77 14.89
C SER A 89 -2.25 6.83 14.14
N THR A 90 -2.58 6.50 12.90
CA THR A 90 -3.43 7.35 12.07
C THR A 90 -4.48 6.51 11.37
N SER A 91 -5.59 7.10 10.99
CA SER A 91 -6.68 6.40 10.33
C SER A 91 -7.33 7.24 9.24
N ILE A 92 -7.85 6.54 8.25
CA ILE A 92 -8.71 7.11 7.21
C ILE A 92 -10.06 6.41 7.25
N LYS A 93 -11.11 7.18 6.93
CA LYS A 93 -12.46 6.65 6.71
C LYS A 93 -12.73 6.61 5.21
N ILE A 94 -13.32 5.54 4.74
CA ILE A 94 -13.75 5.38 3.35
C ILE A 94 -15.13 6.04 3.20
N ASN A 95 -15.19 7.12 2.44
CA ASN A 95 -16.43 7.89 2.25
C ASN A 95 -17.12 7.56 0.92
N THR A 96 -16.36 7.06 -0.07
CA THR A 96 -16.87 6.67 -1.38
C THR A 96 -16.34 5.31 -1.81
N ALA A 97 -17.04 4.63 -2.72
CA ALA A 97 -16.56 3.35 -3.26
C ALA A 97 -15.21 3.49 -4.00
N ALA A 98 -14.99 4.62 -4.67
CA ALA A 98 -13.74 4.92 -5.37
C ALA A 98 -12.55 5.03 -4.41
N GLU A 99 -12.74 5.67 -3.24
CA GLU A 99 -11.71 5.74 -2.20
C GLU A 99 -11.38 4.36 -1.64
N GLY A 100 -12.37 3.47 -1.56
CA GLY A 100 -12.23 2.12 -1.00
C GLY A 100 -11.56 1.11 -1.92
N LEU A 101 -11.27 1.45 -3.18
CA LEU A 101 -10.58 0.54 -4.09
C LEU A 101 -9.23 0.08 -3.50
N ALA A 102 -8.91 -1.21 -3.64
CA ALA A 102 -7.66 -1.80 -3.15
C ALA A 102 -6.41 -1.08 -3.69
N ALA A 103 -6.49 -0.50 -4.88
CA ALA A 103 -5.42 0.31 -5.44
C ALA A 103 -5.34 1.72 -4.83
N LYS A 104 -6.39 2.22 -4.18
CA LYS A 104 -6.50 3.64 -3.77
C LYS A 104 -6.33 3.88 -2.27
N TRP A 105 -7.04 3.12 -1.42
CA TRP A 105 -6.99 3.38 0.02
C TRP A 105 -5.59 3.25 0.65
N PRO A 106 -4.65 2.38 0.16
CA PRO A 106 -3.32 2.35 0.73
C PRO A 106 -2.55 3.65 0.53
N ARG A 107 -2.71 4.30 -0.64
CA ARG A 107 -2.14 5.64 -0.89
C ARG A 107 -2.74 6.69 0.05
N ALA A 108 -4.04 6.67 0.25
CA ALA A 108 -4.71 7.61 1.15
C ALA A 108 -4.20 7.46 2.59
N LEU A 109 -4.02 6.22 3.09
CA LEU A 109 -3.45 5.96 4.40
C LEU A 109 -1.99 6.40 4.49
N ALA A 110 -1.17 6.11 3.46
CA ALA A 110 0.22 6.55 3.38
C ALA A 110 0.33 8.09 3.42
N THR A 111 -0.53 8.79 2.67
CA THR A 111 -0.61 10.25 2.69
C THR A 111 -0.97 10.78 4.08
N SER A 112 -1.92 10.13 4.76
CA SER A 112 -2.34 10.50 6.12
C SER A 112 -1.21 10.27 7.14
N ILE A 113 -0.43 9.20 7.02
CA ILE A 113 0.76 8.95 7.86
C ILE A 113 1.78 10.08 7.67
N ASN A 114 2.08 10.45 6.42
CA ASN A 114 3.05 11.50 6.12
C ASN A 114 2.62 12.88 6.65
N ALA A 115 1.32 13.14 6.65
CA ALA A 115 0.75 14.40 7.14
C ALA A 115 0.92 14.59 8.66
N GLN A 116 1.05 13.51 9.44
CA GLN A 116 1.27 13.58 10.89
C GLN A 116 2.65 14.14 11.27
N ASN A 117 3.60 14.07 10.38
CA ASN A 117 4.98 14.56 10.58
C ASN A 117 5.65 14.06 11.87
N ASN A 118 5.34 12.84 12.28
CA ASN A 118 5.75 12.22 13.55
C ASN A 118 6.96 11.27 13.41
N GLY A 119 7.74 11.44 12.35
CA GLY A 119 8.93 10.61 12.06
C GLY A 119 8.66 9.36 11.23
N LEU A 120 7.39 9.05 10.95
CA LEU A 120 7.00 8.01 9.99
C LEU A 120 6.93 8.60 8.58
N LYS A 121 7.36 7.83 7.58
CA LYS A 121 7.20 8.12 6.15
C LYS A 121 6.65 6.89 5.47
N ALA A 122 5.58 7.05 4.68
CA ALA A 122 4.91 5.96 3.98
C ALA A 122 4.83 6.23 2.48
N GLY A 123 5.23 5.26 1.68
CA GLY A 123 5.28 5.39 0.22
C GLY A 123 6.30 4.47 -0.43
N VAL A 124 6.63 4.77 -1.67
CA VAL A 124 7.77 4.20 -2.38
C VAL A 124 8.98 5.08 -2.16
N LEU A 125 10.09 4.46 -1.75
CA LEU A 125 11.36 5.15 -1.56
C LEU A 125 12.11 5.21 -2.90
N ASP A 126 12.39 6.41 -3.37
CA ASP A 126 13.20 6.67 -4.56
C ASP A 126 14.09 7.88 -4.30
N GLY A 127 15.40 7.73 -4.56
CA GLY A 127 16.38 8.81 -4.37
C GLY A 127 16.39 9.42 -2.96
N GLY A 128 16.03 8.67 -1.91
CA GLY A 128 15.93 9.17 -0.54
C GLY A 128 14.60 9.86 -0.22
N VAL A 129 13.69 9.98 -1.18
CA VAL A 129 12.35 10.58 -1.02
C VAL A 129 11.31 9.46 -0.94
N VAL A 130 10.41 9.55 0.03
CA VAL A 130 9.30 8.60 0.20
C VAL A 130 8.00 9.23 -0.30
N THR A 131 7.44 8.68 -1.37
CA THR A 131 6.25 9.22 -2.04
C THR A 131 5.09 8.23 -2.01
N PRO A 132 3.90 8.59 -1.49
CA PRO A 132 2.70 7.76 -1.54
C PRO A 132 2.25 7.48 -2.99
N VAL A 133 2.02 6.21 -3.32
CA VAL A 133 1.58 5.77 -4.64
C VAL A 133 0.31 4.92 -4.55
N ASP A 134 -0.38 4.77 -5.66
CA ASP A 134 -1.47 3.81 -5.76
C ASP A 134 -0.93 2.37 -5.61
N GLY A 135 -1.67 1.52 -4.91
CA GLY A 135 -1.22 0.17 -4.56
C GLY A 135 -0.38 0.12 -3.29
N ALA A 136 0.64 -0.75 -3.26
CA ALA A 136 1.43 -1.00 -2.06
C ALA A 136 2.38 0.16 -1.72
N ASN A 137 2.49 0.48 -0.43
CA ASN A 137 3.40 1.49 0.12
C ASN A 137 4.14 0.89 1.31
N SER A 138 5.45 1.06 1.37
CA SER A 138 6.23 0.70 2.56
C SER A 138 6.21 1.84 3.58
N VAL A 139 6.39 1.50 4.86
CA VAL A 139 6.49 2.50 5.95
C VAL A 139 7.91 2.49 6.48
N TYR A 140 8.48 3.67 6.59
CA TYR A 140 9.88 3.88 6.96
C TYR A 140 10.01 4.78 8.18
N VAL A 141 11.09 4.59 8.91
CA VAL A 141 11.56 5.47 9.99
C VAL A 141 13.04 5.77 9.79
N ALA A 142 13.53 6.85 10.39
CA ALA A 142 14.97 7.12 10.43
C ALA A 142 15.69 6.01 11.21
N ASN A 143 16.92 5.68 10.80
CA ASN A 143 17.76 4.75 11.55
C ASN A 143 17.94 5.23 13.01
N GLY A 144 17.87 4.27 13.94
CA GLY A 144 17.91 4.55 15.37
C GLY A 144 16.58 4.98 15.98
N SER A 145 15.49 5.00 15.20
CA SER A 145 14.15 5.18 15.74
C SER A 145 13.78 4.08 16.73
N ALA A 146 13.06 4.42 17.78
CA ALA A 146 12.50 3.46 18.71
C ALA A 146 11.34 2.64 18.13
N ILE A 147 10.77 3.06 16.98
CA ILE A 147 9.69 2.37 16.31
C ILE A 147 10.27 1.13 15.62
N THR A 148 9.67 -0.03 15.90
CA THR A 148 10.14 -1.32 15.39
C THR A 148 9.23 -1.94 14.35
N ARG A 149 7.93 -1.58 14.37
CA ARG A 149 6.93 -2.17 13.49
C ARG A 149 5.74 -1.25 13.27
N VAL A 150 5.19 -1.28 12.06
CA VAL A 150 3.89 -0.71 11.72
C VAL A 150 3.03 -1.78 11.07
N GLU A 151 1.82 -1.93 11.58
CA GLU A 151 0.78 -2.82 11.06
C GLU A 151 -0.38 -2.00 10.51
N VAL A 152 -1.15 -2.61 9.61
CA VAL A 152 -2.40 -2.03 9.13
C VAL A 152 -3.56 -2.83 9.69
N SER A 153 -4.51 -2.13 10.27
CA SER A 153 -5.78 -2.68 10.73
C SER A 153 -6.92 -2.06 9.93
N THR A 154 -7.86 -2.88 9.51
CA THR A 154 -9.07 -2.41 8.85
C THR A 154 -10.28 -2.76 9.71
N LYS A 155 -11.20 -1.83 9.86
CA LYS A 155 -12.48 -2.03 10.54
C LYS A 155 -13.59 -1.80 9.54
N LEU A 156 -14.40 -2.81 9.30
CA LEU A 156 -15.61 -2.68 8.50
C LEU A 156 -16.63 -1.81 9.24
N PRO A 157 -17.52 -1.13 8.52
CA PRO A 157 -18.62 -0.42 9.17
C PRO A 157 -19.44 -1.41 10.03
N PRO A 158 -19.95 -0.94 11.17
CA PRO A 158 -20.84 -1.79 11.99
C PRO A 158 -21.98 -2.32 11.13
N SER A 159 -22.33 -3.58 11.35
CA SER A 159 -23.37 -4.28 10.59
C SER A 159 -24.74 -3.62 10.59
N GLY A 160 -24.98 -2.69 11.53
CA GLY A 160 -26.20 -1.90 11.63
C GLY A 160 -26.27 -0.69 10.67
N ASN A 161 -25.21 -0.39 9.91
CA ASN A 161 -25.13 0.76 9.00
C ASN A 161 -24.85 0.34 7.55
N LEU A 162 -25.35 -0.81 7.13
CA LEU A 162 -25.37 -1.11 5.70
C LEU A 162 -26.25 -0.05 5.00
N PRO A 163 -25.82 0.43 3.82
CA PRO A 163 -26.70 1.32 3.07
C PRO A 163 -28.03 0.62 2.82
N VAL A 164 -29.09 1.28 3.18
CA VAL A 164 -30.44 0.79 2.86
C VAL A 164 -30.67 1.02 1.37
N TYR A 165 -30.98 -0.04 0.64
CA TYR A 165 -31.33 0.10 -0.78
C TYR A 165 -32.45 1.17 -0.95
N PRO A 166 -32.35 2.10 -1.91
CA PRO A 166 -31.41 2.15 -3.05
C PRO A 166 -30.18 3.04 -2.86
N ALA A 167 -29.78 3.35 -1.63
CA ALA A 167 -28.62 4.19 -1.36
C ALA A 167 -27.34 3.57 -1.97
N GLY A 168 -26.78 4.23 -2.98
CA GLY A 168 -25.61 3.77 -3.73
C GLY A 168 -25.91 3.01 -5.02
N ILE A 169 -27.19 2.98 -5.46
CA ILE A 169 -27.55 2.43 -6.77
C ILE A 169 -26.75 3.12 -7.89
N GLY A 170 -26.29 2.35 -8.86
CA GLY A 170 -25.37 2.80 -9.91
C GLY A 170 -23.88 2.57 -9.55
N GLY A 171 -23.57 2.31 -8.28
CA GLY A 171 -22.21 2.05 -7.80
C GLY A 171 -22.02 0.67 -7.16
N TYR A 172 -23.01 -0.20 -7.17
CA TYR A 172 -22.85 -1.54 -6.63
C TYR A 172 -21.92 -2.38 -7.51
N VAL A 173 -21.02 -3.07 -6.85
CA VAL A 173 -20.09 -4.05 -7.45
C VAL A 173 -20.35 -5.43 -6.86
N ALA A 174 -19.72 -6.46 -7.39
CA ALA A 174 -19.77 -7.80 -6.81
C ALA A 174 -19.49 -7.75 -5.31
N ASP A 175 -20.23 -8.53 -4.52
CA ASP A 175 -20.18 -8.60 -3.07
C ASP A 175 -20.56 -7.29 -2.32
N SER A 176 -21.05 -6.25 -3.00
CA SER A 176 -21.67 -5.11 -2.34
C SER A 176 -22.81 -5.57 -1.44
N LYS A 177 -22.82 -5.10 -0.19
CA LYS A 177 -23.86 -5.45 0.78
C LYS A 177 -24.79 -4.26 1.01
N VAL A 178 -26.08 -4.53 0.99
CA VAL A 178 -27.13 -3.56 1.31
C VAL A 178 -28.14 -4.15 2.27
N GLN A 179 -28.83 -3.29 3.01
CA GLN A 179 -30.02 -3.69 3.75
C GLN A 179 -31.23 -3.50 2.86
N GLY A 180 -32.00 -4.54 2.70
CA GLY A 180 -33.30 -4.48 2.02
C GLY A 180 -34.37 -3.80 2.90
N ARG A 181 -35.52 -3.49 2.30
CA ARG A 181 -36.68 -2.90 2.99
C ARG A 181 -37.22 -3.80 4.09
N ASP A 182 -36.98 -5.11 4.00
CA ASP A 182 -37.34 -6.10 5.02
C ASP A 182 -36.32 -6.20 6.17
N GLY A 183 -35.30 -5.34 6.17
CA GLY A 183 -34.26 -5.31 7.19
C GLY A 183 -33.18 -6.37 7.01
N LYS A 184 -33.31 -7.27 6.04
CA LYS A 184 -32.31 -8.31 5.78
C LYS A 184 -31.14 -7.78 4.98
N VAL A 185 -29.99 -8.47 5.08
CA VAL A 185 -28.78 -8.17 4.32
C VAL A 185 -28.81 -8.91 2.99
N TYR A 186 -28.52 -8.20 1.92
CA TYR A 186 -28.40 -8.72 0.57
C TYR A 186 -27.02 -8.44 0.02
N VAL A 187 -26.49 -9.38 -0.74
CA VAL A 187 -25.14 -9.32 -1.35
C VAL A 187 -25.29 -9.36 -2.86
N CYS A 188 -24.73 -8.38 -3.53
CA CYS A 188 -24.73 -8.31 -4.99
C CYS A 188 -23.96 -9.48 -5.60
N LEU A 189 -24.53 -10.12 -6.60
CA LEU A 189 -23.93 -11.25 -7.29
C LEU A 189 -22.76 -10.81 -8.18
N GLU A 190 -21.85 -11.76 -8.42
CA GLU A 190 -20.72 -11.58 -9.32
C GLU A 190 -21.15 -11.47 -10.80
N TRP A 191 -20.21 -11.08 -11.64
CA TRP A 191 -20.42 -11.05 -13.08
C TRP A 191 -20.91 -12.44 -13.60
N PRO A 192 -21.90 -12.51 -14.51
CA PRO A 192 -22.48 -11.40 -15.31
C PRO A 192 -23.62 -10.64 -14.63
N TYR A 193 -24.00 -11.01 -13.41
CA TYR A 193 -25.21 -10.54 -12.73
C TYR A 193 -25.03 -9.19 -12.00
N THR A 194 -23.81 -8.74 -11.80
CA THR A 194 -23.47 -7.52 -11.03
C THR A 194 -24.15 -6.26 -11.56
N THR A 195 -24.31 -6.17 -12.88
CA THR A 195 -24.99 -5.00 -13.50
C THR A 195 -26.45 -4.88 -13.09
N TRP A 196 -27.11 -5.99 -12.75
CA TRP A 196 -28.50 -6.00 -12.35
C TRP A 196 -28.72 -5.46 -10.93
N CYS A 197 -27.69 -5.50 -10.07
CA CYS A 197 -27.77 -4.83 -8.76
C CYS A 197 -28.00 -3.30 -8.89
N ASN A 198 -27.60 -2.74 -10.02
CA ASN A 198 -27.78 -1.32 -10.37
C ASN A 198 -28.96 -1.08 -11.32
N GLY A 199 -29.76 -2.11 -11.60
CA GLY A 199 -30.88 -2.07 -12.50
C GLY A 199 -32.15 -1.46 -11.86
N ALA A 200 -33.23 -1.42 -12.63
CA ALA A 200 -34.50 -0.84 -12.18
C ALA A 200 -35.04 -1.56 -10.92
N ALA A 201 -35.40 -0.80 -9.91
CA ALA A 201 -35.90 -1.31 -8.62
C ALA A 201 -37.12 -2.21 -8.76
N SER A 202 -38.00 -1.97 -9.71
CA SER A 202 -39.18 -2.82 -9.98
C SER A 202 -38.83 -4.28 -10.25
N TYR A 203 -37.63 -4.51 -10.83
CA TYR A 203 -37.10 -5.87 -11.10
C TYR A 203 -36.12 -6.35 -10.06
N TYR A 204 -35.22 -5.47 -9.59
CA TYR A 204 -34.02 -5.90 -8.87
C TYR A 204 -33.88 -5.35 -7.47
N GLU A 205 -34.91 -4.66 -6.90
CA GLU A 205 -34.87 -4.27 -5.49
C GLU A 205 -34.70 -5.52 -4.60
N PRO A 206 -33.69 -5.57 -3.73
CA PRO A 206 -33.39 -6.74 -2.90
C PRO A 206 -34.59 -7.16 -2.05
N GLY A 207 -35.04 -8.41 -2.19
CA GLY A 207 -36.16 -8.99 -1.45
C GLY A 207 -37.55 -8.54 -1.90
N VAL A 208 -37.69 -7.64 -2.87
CA VAL A 208 -38.97 -7.05 -3.31
C VAL A 208 -39.17 -7.15 -4.82
N GLY A 209 -38.14 -6.80 -5.62
CA GLY A 209 -38.24 -6.77 -7.07
C GLY A 209 -38.61 -8.13 -7.66
N SER A 210 -39.32 -8.14 -8.80
CA SER A 210 -39.84 -9.38 -9.40
C SER A 210 -38.75 -10.40 -9.81
N ALA A 211 -37.50 -9.94 -9.97
CA ALA A 211 -36.33 -10.73 -10.37
C ALA A 211 -35.11 -10.49 -9.46
N TRP A 212 -35.31 -10.08 -8.22
CA TRP A 212 -34.23 -9.70 -7.33
C TRP A 212 -33.18 -10.81 -7.12
N GLN A 213 -33.61 -12.08 -7.11
CA GLN A 213 -32.70 -13.23 -6.94
C GLN A 213 -31.68 -13.40 -8.08
N GLN A 214 -31.90 -12.74 -9.22
CA GLN A 214 -30.95 -12.71 -10.31
C GLN A 214 -29.81 -11.69 -10.08
N ALA A 215 -30.03 -10.73 -9.21
CA ALA A 215 -29.04 -9.70 -8.88
C ALA A 215 -28.43 -9.90 -7.50
N TRP A 216 -29.21 -10.42 -6.55
CA TRP A 216 -28.82 -10.48 -5.12
C TRP A 216 -28.99 -11.88 -4.56
N LYS A 217 -28.10 -12.24 -3.62
CA LYS A 217 -28.26 -13.38 -2.71
C LYS A 217 -28.49 -12.88 -1.28
N LEU A 218 -29.20 -13.64 -0.47
CA LEU A 218 -29.33 -13.35 0.96
C LEU A 218 -27.96 -13.44 1.61
N GLY A 219 -27.57 -12.39 2.31
CA GLY A 219 -26.37 -12.37 3.14
C GLY A 219 -26.65 -13.04 4.49
N SER A 220 -25.63 -13.62 5.13
CA SER A 220 -25.75 -14.05 6.51
C SER A 220 -26.01 -12.83 7.37
N ALA A 221 -26.92 -12.94 8.35
CA ALA A 221 -27.02 -11.98 9.42
C ALA A 221 -25.64 -11.88 10.06
N LEU A 222 -25.12 -10.66 10.15
CA LEU A 222 -23.81 -10.43 10.73
C LEU A 222 -23.96 -10.58 12.24
N ASN A 223 -23.32 -11.62 12.78
CA ASN A 223 -23.17 -11.81 14.22
C ASN A 223 -22.21 -10.73 14.77
#